data_6eaa6fd046e240c3315b0b9fd63ce966
#
_entry.id   6eaa6fd046e240c3315b0b9fd63ce966
#
_cell.length_a   1.000
_cell.length_b   1.000
_cell.length_c   1.000
_cell.angle_alpha   90.00
_cell.angle_beta   90.00
_cell.angle_gamma   90.00
#
_symmetry.space_group_name_H-M   'P 1'
#
loop_
_entity.id
_entity.type
_entity.pdbx_description
1 polymer ?
#
loop_
_entity_poly.entity_id
_entity_poly.type
_entity_poly.pdbx_seq_one_letter_code
_entity_poly.pdbx_strand_id
1 'polypeptide(L)'
;MIVLAETTPALHQISLMAAFASRQPRPELKHILHLAEDGSLHEQIVVQRFQVSQRAAFNILSECASLGLIDQQGGLTPEGQAFLKDDRGHAYVPEHGCFNVLLGRHPAFGQVLLNIERTPEDIELADITDQHDVILRPGDKALGKAGEFKFGKYLVKNRRGGLKSADQWSARLSVELASPSAKSTTGKIQWMRGAAAKDEDSLTLLTPAKDLWGAALRQIPEAIGTWKTKPQPHLAIPYQSAKPEEATHFLRAEIRLAGPHHLDSEEDHWAQFTLRDIPIGPANEAEARAWVDALFFKAVQAERNYLNLAEATELYQQTSQRNPILAALAPSYQHSATLRHAGQIEDRQAYWALQAPADLEDQQPTESALRVRPAERMSFQSFLAKTVGQTSVDTHFLLYDKFALREPNWLNVPAFLEACQGLASKARLTILHLPRRREDGADPKPCAAQAAHKSCYEVFGQTSLPHDRYLFTVSGKEIKAWQLSNSPLAAKAEISTEVNAGTPLEWPALIVAPVNFADLEAGFQTFLNRA
;
A
#
# COMPACT_ATOMS: atom_id res chain seq x y z
N MET A 1 1.43 10.01 2.08
CA MET A 1 2.28 9.68 3.23
C MET A 1 1.71 10.30 4.49
N ILE A 2 1.75 9.59 5.59
CA ILE A 2 1.33 10.05 6.91
C ILE A 2 2.53 9.89 7.84
N VAL A 3 2.83 10.91 8.65
CA VAL A 3 3.85 10.84 9.70
C VAL A 3 3.15 10.77 11.05
N LEU A 4 3.42 9.72 11.79
CA LEU A 4 3.03 9.57 13.20
C LEU A 4 4.27 9.81 14.04
N ALA A 5 4.20 10.79 14.94
CA ALA A 5 5.25 11.08 15.89
C ALA A 5 4.76 10.79 17.31
N GLU A 6 5.57 10.13 18.11
CA GLU A 6 5.22 9.73 19.47
C GLU A 6 6.32 10.09 20.44
N THR A 7 5.93 10.63 21.60
CA THR A 7 6.85 10.92 22.69
C THR A 7 6.19 10.76 24.05
N THR A 8 7.01 10.74 25.08
CA THR A 8 6.58 10.68 26.48
C THR A 8 6.91 12.03 27.15
N PRO A 9 5.91 12.86 27.46
CA PRO A 9 6.14 14.12 28.17
C PRO A 9 6.70 13.88 29.58
N ALA A 10 7.52 14.81 30.04
CA ALA A 10 7.93 14.83 31.43
C ALA A 10 6.73 15.14 32.34
N LEU A 11 6.52 14.34 33.38
CA LEU A 11 5.43 14.49 34.31
C LEU A 11 5.93 14.97 35.66
N HIS A 12 5.24 15.98 36.20
CA HIS A 12 5.53 16.55 37.52
C HIS A 12 4.25 16.62 38.34
N GLN A 13 4.33 16.20 39.59
CA GLN A 13 3.25 16.36 40.55
C GLN A 13 3.59 17.46 41.56
N ILE A 14 2.68 18.37 41.77
CA ILE A 14 2.82 19.47 42.71
C ILE A 14 1.65 19.41 43.67
N SER A 15 1.94 19.54 44.98
CA SER A 15 0.92 19.75 46.02
C SER A 15 0.91 21.24 46.37
N LEU A 16 -0.26 21.86 46.31
CA LEU A 16 -0.39 23.31 46.54
C LEU A 16 -1.71 23.67 47.20
N MET A 17 -1.72 24.79 47.91
CA MET A 17 -2.95 25.44 48.39
C MET A 17 -3.40 26.44 47.34
N ALA A 18 -4.61 26.29 46.87
CA ALA A 18 -5.15 27.12 45.81
C ALA A 18 -6.65 27.35 45.95
N ALA A 19 -7.16 28.33 45.21
CA ALA A 19 -8.56 28.45 44.89
C ALA A 19 -8.78 28.07 43.44
N PHE A 20 -9.44 26.94 43.21
CA PHE A 20 -9.91 26.55 41.90
C PHE A 20 -11.42 26.66 41.82
N ALA A 21 -11.97 27.04 40.71
CA ALA A 21 -13.40 26.95 40.49
C ALA A 21 -13.69 25.66 39.71
N SER A 22 -14.33 24.70 40.37
CA SER A 22 -14.74 23.44 39.74
C SER A 22 -16.10 23.54 39.05
N ARG A 23 -16.28 22.86 37.93
CA ARG A 23 -17.54 22.82 37.23
C ARG A 23 -18.51 21.87 37.95
N GLN A 24 -19.52 22.46 38.61
CA GLN A 24 -20.50 21.70 39.39
C GLN A 24 -21.92 21.92 38.86
N PRO A 25 -22.79 20.89 38.87
CA PRO A 25 -24.19 21.06 38.51
C PRO A 25 -24.93 21.89 39.58
N ARG A 26 -25.60 22.92 39.14
CA ARG A 26 -26.38 23.83 39.97
C ARG A 26 -27.77 24.07 39.35
N PRO A 27 -28.54 22.97 39.10
CA PRO A 27 -29.82 23.04 38.37
C PRO A 27 -30.84 23.96 39.05
N GLU A 28 -30.72 24.16 40.35
CA GLU A 28 -31.60 25.03 41.13
C GLU A 28 -31.51 26.49 40.70
N LEU A 29 -30.36 26.93 40.20
CA LEU A 29 -30.17 28.31 39.73
C LEU A 29 -30.82 28.60 38.39
N LYS A 30 -31.13 27.56 37.59
CA LYS A 30 -31.78 27.74 36.29
C LYS A 30 -33.10 28.47 36.37
N HIS A 31 -33.96 28.08 37.32
CA HIS A 31 -35.25 28.69 37.49
C HIS A 31 -35.18 30.17 37.86
N ILE A 32 -34.09 30.54 38.52
CA ILE A 32 -33.85 31.93 38.96
C ILE A 32 -33.32 32.73 37.76
N LEU A 33 -32.36 32.17 37.00
CA LEU A 33 -31.74 32.86 35.88
C LEU A 33 -32.67 33.02 34.67
N HIS A 34 -33.66 32.14 34.50
CA HIS A 34 -34.71 32.34 33.49
C HIS A 34 -35.49 33.64 33.70
N LEU A 35 -35.63 34.11 34.95
CA LEU A 35 -36.27 35.40 35.22
C LEU A 35 -35.42 36.60 34.73
N ALA A 36 -34.13 36.39 34.53
CA ALA A 36 -33.22 37.41 34.00
C ALA A 36 -33.26 37.47 32.45
N GLU A 37 -33.86 36.53 31.77
CA GLU A 37 -34.03 36.58 30.30
C GLU A 37 -35.02 37.69 29.90
N ASP A 38 -36.01 37.96 30.73
CA ASP A 38 -37.07 38.97 30.48
C ASP A 38 -36.69 40.37 31.00
N GLY A 39 -35.52 40.51 31.62
CA GLY A 39 -35.04 41.77 32.17
C GLY A 39 -34.03 41.58 33.28
N SER A 40 -33.65 42.69 33.95
CA SER A 40 -32.70 42.64 35.06
C SER A 40 -33.32 41.97 36.29
N LEU A 41 -32.62 41.02 36.87
CA LEU A 41 -33.04 40.26 38.04
C LEU A 41 -32.78 41.07 39.33
N HIS A 42 -33.84 41.38 40.07
CA HIS A 42 -33.78 42.13 41.32
C HIS A 42 -34.33 41.31 42.48
N GLU A 43 -33.93 41.67 43.74
CA GLU A 43 -34.37 40.96 44.94
C GLU A 43 -35.92 40.83 45.04
N GLN A 44 -36.63 41.91 44.74
CA GLN A 44 -38.09 41.91 44.79
C GLN A 44 -38.74 40.89 43.86
N ILE A 45 -38.19 40.67 42.68
CA ILE A 45 -38.69 39.68 41.73
C ILE A 45 -38.49 38.26 42.28
N VAL A 46 -37.31 38.00 42.87
CA VAL A 46 -37.01 36.70 43.49
C VAL A 46 -37.92 36.42 44.68
N VAL A 47 -38.10 37.45 45.59
CA VAL A 47 -38.99 37.34 46.72
C VAL A 47 -40.44 37.02 46.29
N GLN A 48 -40.95 37.75 45.31
CA GLN A 48 -42.33 37.55 44.83
C GLN A 48 -42.52 36.20 44.13
N ARG A 49 -41.55 35.82 43.32
CA ARG A 49 -41.73 34.62 42.49
C ARG A 49 -41.53 33.32 43.28
N PHE A 50 -40.58 33.30 44.21
CA PHE A 50 -40.20 32.11 44.99
C PHE A 50 -40.71 32.14 46.44
N GLN A 51 -41.38 33.21 46.86
CA GLN A 51 -41.91 33.40 48.21
C GLN A 51 -40.83 33.20 49.31
N VAL A 52 -39.61 33.65 49.04
CA VAL A 52 -38.47 33.60 49.97
C VAL A 52 -38.32 34.92 50.72
N SER A 53 -37.58 34.90 51.84
CA SER A 53 -37.27 36.15 52.54
C SER A 53 -36.32 37.04 51.70
N GLN A 54 -36.35 38.35 51.96
CA GLN A 54 -35.46 39.33 51.29
C GLN A 54 -33.99 38.96 51.47
N ARG A 55 -33.62 38.46 52.64
CA ARG A 55 -32.25 38.00 52.92
C ARG A 55 -31.88 36.77 52.07
N ALA A 56 -32.81 35.83 51.88
CA ALA A 56 -32.59 34.67 51.04
C ALA A 56 -32.46 35.09 49.57
N ALA A 57 -33.31 35.99 49.07
CA ALA A 57 -33.20 36.54 47.73
C ALA A 57 -31.86 37.22 47.47
N PHE A 58 -31.42 38.04 48.42
CA PHE A 58 -30.09 38.69 48.37
C PHE A 58 -28.96 37.64 48.28
N ASN A 59 -28.99 36.62 49.13
CA ASN A 59 -27.98 35.56 49.11
C ASN A 59 -27.93 34.82 47.77
N ILE A 60 -29.10 34.50 47.22
CA ILE A 60 -29.23 33.84 45.92
C ILE A 60 -28.64 34.69 44.79
N LEU A 61 -28.98 35.98 44.76
CA LEU A 61 -28.45 36.90 43.75
C LEU A 61 -26.96 37.12 43.92
N SER A 62 -26.50 37.27 45.17
CA SER A 62 -25.09 37.36 45.49
C SER A 62 -24.31 36.11 45.03
N GLU A 63 -24.90 34.93 45.20
CA GLU A 63 -24.33 33.69 44.68
C GLU A 63 -24.29 33.68 43.17
N CYS A 64 -25.38 34.00 42.46
CA CYS A 64 -25.40 34.10 41.00
C CYS A 64 -24.34 35.09 40.49
N ALA A 65 -24.20 36.23 41.14
CA ALA A 65 -23.16 37.23 40.80
C ALA A 65 -21.75 36.72 41.09
N SER A 66 -21.54 36.03 42.24
CA SER A 66 -20.23 35.46 42.59
C SER A 66 -19.79 34.34 41.62
N LEU A 67 -20.75 33.61 41.08
CA LEU A 67 -20.52 32.60 40.02
C LEU A 67 -20.36 33.24 38.64
N GLY A 68 -20.50 34.54 38.51
CA GLY A 68 -20.39 35.27 37.25
C GLY A 68 -21.56 35.02 36.28
N LEU A 69 -22.71 34.54 36.78
CA LEU A 69 -23.88 34.25 35.95
C LEU A 69 -24.73 35.49 35.66
N ILE A 70 -24.71 36.47 36.58
CA ILE A 70 -25.32 37.78 36.40
C ILE A 70 -24.31 38.88 36.65
N ASP A 71 -24.53 40.04 36.06
CA ASP A 71 -23.72 41.23 36.30
C ASP A 71 -24.23 42.00 37.56
N GLN A 72 -23.59 43.11 37.87
CA GLN A 72 -23.94 43.95 39.02
C GLN A 72 -25.35 44.60 38.91
N GLN A 73 -25.91 44.61 37.71
CA GLN A 73 -27.23 45.17 37.42
C GLN A 73 -28.31 44.07 37.34
N GLY A 74 -27.93 42.81 37.58
CA GLY A 74 -28.83 41.64 37.51
C GLY A 74 -29.10 41.15 36.10
N GLY A 75 -28.35 41.62 35.10
CA GLY A 75 -28.40 41.14 33.72
C GLY A 75 -27.62 39.85 33.53
N LEU A 76 -28.06 38.99 32.61
CA LEU A 76 -27.33 37.76 32.27
C LEU A 76 -25.98 38.09 31.64
N THR A 77 -24.93 37.50 32.18
CA THR A 77 -23.60 37.47 31.51
C THR A 77 -23.55 36.47 30.38
N PRO A 78 -22.53 36.48 29.52
CA PRO A 78 -22.30 35.39 28.55
C PRO A 78 -22.21 34.02 29.23
N GLU A 79 -21.60 33.91 30.40
CA GLU A 79 -21.55 32.71 31.22
C GLU A 79 -22.94 32.29 31.71
N GLY A 80 -23.77 33.23 32.12
CA GLY A 80 -25.17 32.99 32.52
C GLY A 80 -25.99 32.46 31.34
N GLN A 81 -25.82 33.03 30.17
CA GLN A 81 -26.46 32.53 28.94
C GLN A 81 -26.00 31.12 28.58
N ALA A 82 -24.71 30.82 28.71
CA ALA A 82 -24.16 29.49 28.48
C ALA A 82 -24.69 28.47 29.50
N PHE A 83 -24.81 28.90 30.77
CA PHE A 83 -25.38 28.09 31.85
C PHE A 83 -26.84 27.70 31.59
N LEU A 84 -27.66 28.60 31.10
CA LEU A 84 -29.06 28.31 30.77
C LEU A 84 -29.20 27.30 29.62
N LYS A 85 -28.28 27.32 28.65
CA LYS A 85 -28.22 26.39 27.52
C LYS A 85 -27.70 25.01 27.91
N ASP A 86 -26.97 24.87 29.01
CA ASP A 86 -26.48 23.59 29.51
C ASP A 86 -27.61 22.82 30.21
N ASP A 87 -27.97 21.64 29.71
CA ASP A 87 -29.07 20.82 30.22
C ASP A 87 -28.97 20.59 31.75
N ARG A 88 -27.80 20.39 32.26
CA ARG A 88 -27.54 20.15 33.70
C ARG A 88 -27.28 21.42 34.52
N GLY A 89 -27.13 22.57 33.88
CA GLY A 89 -26.84 23.83 34.55
C GLY A 89 -25.54 23.80 35.37
N HIS A 90 -24.41 23.60 34.70
CA HIS A 90 -23.12 23.61 35.39
C HIS A 90 -22.59 25.04 35.55
N ALA A 91 -22.19 25.38 36.78
CA ALA A 91 -21.49 26.63 37.12
C ALA A 91 -20.10 26.31 37.65
N TYR A 92 -19.22 27.30 37.56
CA TYR A 92 -17.89 27.24 38.18
C TYR A 92 -17.94 27.71 39.63
N VAL A 93 -17.92 26.73 40.56
CA VAL A 93 -18.00 26.98 41.99
C VAL A 93 -16.59 27.08 42.57
N PRO A 94 -16.21 28.22 43.22
CA PRO A 94 -14.89 28.36 43.84
C PRO A 94 -14.72 27.40 45.00
N GLU A 95 -13.62 26.66 44.96
CA GLU A 95 -13.19 25.75 46.04
C GLU A 95 -11.80 26.15 46.53
N HIS A 96 -11.70 26.38 47.84
CA HIS A 96 -10.43 26.63 48.48
C HIS A 96 -9.94 25.37 49.17
N GLY A 97 -8.63 25.05 49.03
CA GLY A 97 -8.06 23.87 49.66
C GLY A 97 -6.70 23.49 49.13
N CYS A 98 -6.29 22.32 49.56
CA CYS A 98 -5.05 21.71 49.10
C CYS A 98 -5.36 20.81 47.91
N PHE A 99 -4.54 20.93 46.88
CA PHE A 99 -4.71 20.19 45.62
C PHE A 99 -3.38 19.56 45.19
N ASN A 100 -3.46 18.33 44.68
CA ASN A 100 -2.41 17.70 43.92
C ASN A 100 -2.66 17.98 42.44
N VAL A 101 -1.70 18.59 41.77
CA VAL A 101 -1.78 18.98 40.37
C VAL A 101 -0.75 18.17 39.58
N LEU A 102 -1.18 17.52 38.52
CA LEU A 102 -0.32 16.84 37.58
C LEU A 102 -0.06 17.73 36.38
N LEU A 103 1.22 17.98 36.11
CA LEU A 103 1.70 18.76 34.98
C LEU A 103 2.40 17.89 33.99
N GLY A 104 2.08 18.03 32.70
CA GLY A 104 2.85 17.51 31.60
C GLY A 104 3.69 18.63 30.97
N ARG A 105 4.97 18.35 30.70
CA ARG A 105 5.89 19.30 30.06
C ARG A 105 6.61 18.67 28.91
N HIS A 106 6.62 19.36 27.77
CA HIS A 106 7.40 18.99 26.62
C HIS A 106 7.62 20.23 25.74
N PRO A 107 8.79 20.42 25.10
CA PRO A 107 9.05 21.56 24.23
C PRO A 107 7.99 21.75 23.13
N ALA A 108 7.46 20.65 22.60
CA ALA A 108 6.45 20.68 21.54
C ALA A 108 5.14 21.37 21.94
N PHE A 109 4.80 21.49 23.22
CA PHE A 109 3.56 22.14 23.68
C PHE A 109 3.74 23.02 24.92
N GLY A 110 4.94 23.08 25.48
CA GLY A 110 5.22 23.79 26.70
C GLY A 110 4.74 23.05 27.94
N GLN A 111 3.86 23.67 28.72
CA GLN A 111 3.29 23.12 29.97
C GLN A 111 1.77 23.01 29.86
N VAL A 112 1.22 21.89 30.33
CA VAL A 112 -0.22 21.64 30.39
C VAL A 112 -0.59 20.99 31.73
N LEU A 113 -1.80 21.29 32.22
CA LEU A 113 -2.37 20.59 33.35
C LEU A 113 -3.13 19.37 32.89
N LEU A 114 -2.81 18.23 33.46
CA LEU A 114 -3.40 16.95 33.11
C LEU A 114 -4.41 16.47 34.15
N ASN A 115 -4.18 16.74 35.43
CA ASN A 115 -5.08 16.36 36.50
C ASN A 115 -5.03 17.33 37.68
N ILE A 116 -6.17 17.49 38.34
CA ILE A 116 -6.31 18.26 39.59
C ILE A 116 -7.14 17.41 40.54
N GLU A 117 -6.57 17.11 41.71
CA GLU A 117 -7.23 16.34 42.76
C GLU A 117 -7.18 17.08 44.06
N ARG A 118 -8.32 17.23 44.74
CA ARG A 118 -8.35 17.77 46.07
C ARG A 118 -7.73 16.76 47.05
N THR A 119 -6.83 17.24 47.91
CA THR A 119 -6.27 16.43 49.00
C THR A 119 -6.93 16.77 50.30
N PRO A 120 -7.26 15.79 51.17
CA PRO A 120 -7.82 16.05 52.49
C PRO A 120 -6.77 16.59 53.48
N GLU A 121 -5.50 16.58 53.14
CA GLU A 121 -4.43 17.02 54.01
C GLU A 121 -4.34 18.56 54.02
N ASP A 122 -4.36 19.18 55.21
CA ASP A 122 -3.99 20.56 55.37
C ASP A 122 -2.49 20.72 55.18
N ILE A 123 -2.12 21.41 54.13
CA ILE A 123 -0.72 21.76 53.87
C ILE A 123 -0.40 23.02 54.68
N GLU A 124 0.45 22.90 55.71
CA GLU A 124 0.97 24.07 56.37
C GLU A 124 1.71 24.99 55.38
N LEU A 125 1.39 26.24 55.43
CA LEU A 125 1.97 27.28 54.59
C LEU A 125 3.44 27.49 54.95
N ALA A 126 4.37 27.04 54.14
CA ALA A 126 5.78 27.40 54.23
C ALA A 126 6.08 28.57 53.29
N ASP A 127 7.04 29.42 53.64
CA ASP A 127 7.42 30.57 52.83
C ASP A 127 7.83 30.18 51.40
N ILE A 128 7.34 30.93 50.45
CA ILE A 128 7.60 30.74 49.04
C ILE A 128 9.04 31.13 48.76
N THR A 129 9.85 30.20 48.33
CA THR A 129 11.13 30.51 47.71
C THR A 129 10.96 30.44 46.20
N ASP A 130 11.29 31.51 45.48
CA ASP A 130 11.07 31.74 44.05
C ASP A 130 11.88 30.85 43.08
N GLN A 131 12.44 29.76 43.54
CA GLN A 131 13.40 28.99 42.76
C GLN A 131 12.84 27.67 42.21
N HIS A 132 11.73 27.72 41.49
CA HIS A 132 11.25 26.49 40.85
C HIS A 132 10.88 26.66 39.37
N ASP A 133 11.45 25.87 38.53
CA ASP A 133 11.29 25.85 37.06
C ASP A 133 9.86 25.57 36.58
N VAL A 134 8.98 25.14 37.47
CA VAL A 134 7.58 24.83 37.13
C VAL A 134 6.66 25.68 37.97
N ILE A 135 6.06 26.69 37.37
CA ILE A 135 5.08 27.59 37.97
C ILE A 135 3.76 27.46 37.24
N LEU A 136 2.66 27.25 37.98
CA LEU A 136 1.31 27.39 37.43
C LEU A 136 1.02 28.83 37.07
N ARG A 137 0.64 29.11 35.86
CA ARG A 137 0.30 30.45 35.39
C ARG A 137 -1.17 30.55 35.05
N PRO A 138 -1.82 31.69 35.30
CA PRO A 138 -3.11 31.96 34.72
C PRO A 138 -3.00 31.88 33.21
N GLY A 139 -3.75 30.98 32.60
CA GLY A 139 -3.69 30.73 31.17
C GLY A 139 -2.94 29.45 30.75
N ASP A 140 -2.30 28.74 31.68
CA ASP A 140 -1.83 27.40 31.41
C ASP A 140 -3.01 26.53 30.95
N LYS A 141 -2.82 25.80 29.85
CA LYS A 141 -3.88 24.98 29.27
C LYS A 141 -4.17 23.81 30.20
N ALA A 142 -5.42 23.64 30.58
CA ALA A 142 -5.90 22.49 31.33
C ALA A 142 -6.64 21.50 30.39
N LEU A 143 -6.38 20.23 30.55
CA LEU A 143 -6.87 19.15 29.68
C LEU A 143 -7.74 18.16 30.46
N GLY A 144 -8.63 17.46 29.76
CA GLY A 144 -9.51 16.46 30.35
C GLY A 144 -10.28 17.00 31.56
N LYS A 145 -10.28 16.24 32.66
CA LYS A 145 -10.92 16.65 33.91
C LYS A 145 -10.34 17.91 34.51
N ALA A 146 -9.04 18.19 34.32
CA ALA A 146 -8.44 19.43 34.75
C ALA A 146 -9.05 20.66 34.05
N GLY A 147 -9.55 20.50 32.80
CA GLY A 147 -10.27 21.52 32.05
C GLY A 147 -11.62 21.92 32.66
N GLU A 148 -12.16 21.12 33.58
CA GLU A 148 -13.36 21.45 34.36
C GLU A 148 -13.10 22.48 35.45
N PHE A 149 -11.82 22.81 35.71
CA PHE A 149 -11.41 23.79 36.68
C PHE A 149 -11.01 25.11 36.01
N LYS A 150 -11.50 26.22 36.55
CA LYS A 150 -11.00 27.56 36.20
C LYS A 150 -10.06 28.05 37.29
N PHE A 151 -8.95 28.63 36.86
CA PHE A 151 -8.04 29.32 37.79
C PHE A 151 -8.59 30.67 38.14
N GLY A 152 -8.80 30.89 39.44
CA GLY A 152 -9.11 32.23 39.96
C GLY A 152 -7.88 33.15 39.93
N LYS A 153 -8.11 34.45 40.13
CA LYS A 153 -7.04 35.46 40.26
C LYS A 153 -6.07 35.19 41.42
N TYR A 154 -6.39 34.27 42.31
CA TYR A 154 -5.64 33.96 43.55
C TYR A 154 -4.95 32.59 43.41
N LEU A 155 -3.99 32.56 42.58
CA LEU A 155 -3.24 31.37 42.32
C LEU A 155 -2.17 31.13 43.34
N VAL A 156 -2.11 29.89 43.78
CA VAL A 156 -0.94 29.25 44.38
C VAL A 156 -0.24 30.11 45.41
N LYS A 157 -0.64 29.98 46.66
CA LYS A 157 0.11 30.64 47.75
C LYS A 157 1.22 29.79 48.35
N ASN A 158 1.22 28.46 48.11
CA ASN A 158 2.31 27.70 48.71
C ASN A 158 2.47 26.27 48.16
N ARG A 159 3.69 25.82 48.27
CA ARG A 159 4.16 24.54 47.93
C ARG A 159 5.02 23.96 49.05
N ARG A 160 4.67 22.76 49.54
CA ARG A 160 5.54 22.00 50.43
C ARG A 160 6.25 20.90 49.63
N GLY A 161 7.58 20.81 49.76
CA GLY A 161 8.32 19.63 49.42
C GLY A 161 8.76 19.43 47.97
N GLY A 162 8.88 20.47 47.16
CA GLY A 162 9.47 20.35 45.83
C GLY A 162 8.58 19.65 44.79
N LEU A 163 9.04 19.61 43.53
CA LEU A 163 8.49 18.76 42.51
C LEU A 163 8.72 17.31 42.91
N LYS A 164 7.65 16.57 43.09
CA LYS A 164 7.75 15.10 43.26
C LYS A 164 7.74 14.47 41.90
N SER A 165 8.55 13.45 41.70
CA SER A 165 8.40 12.59 40.55
C SER A 165 6.98 12.05 40.50
N ALA A 166 6.41 12.03 39.32
CA ALA A 166 5.07 11.50 39.09
C ALA A 166 5.11 10.02 38.71
N ASP A 167 5.94 9.23 39.40
CA ASP A 167 6.24 7.82 39.07
C ASP A 167 5.00 6.91 38.97
N GLN A 168 3.89 7.34 39.57
CA GLN A 168 2.62 6.63 39.46
C GLN A 168 1.83 7.00 38.19
N TRP A 169 2.30 7.98 37.43
CA TRP A 169 1.64 8.48 36.25
C TRP A 169 2.47 8.18 35.00
N SER A 170 1.80 7.89 33.94
CA SER A 170 2.38 7.80 32.59
C SER A 170 1.60 8.68 31.63
N ALA A 171 2.29 9.26 30.67
CA ALA A 171 1.67 10.01 29.60
C ALA A 171 2.33 9.70 28.26
N ARG A 172 1.55 9.80 27.20
CA ARG A 172 2.02 9.64 25.82
C ARG A 172 1.38 10.71 24.95
N LEU A 173 2.20 11.39 24.20
CA LEU A 173 1.77 12.31 23.15
C LEU A 173 1.92 11.61 21.80
N SER A 174 0.88 11.64 21.00
CA SER A 174 0.89 11.17 19.61
C SER A 174 0.40 12.26 18.67
N VAL A 175 1.09 12.42 17.54
CA VAL A 175 0.79 13.43 16.52
C VAL A 175 0.69 12.74 15.19
N GLU A 176 -0.41 12.95 14.48
CA GLU A 176 -0.61 12.45 13.13
C GLU A 176 -0.61 13.61 12.14
N LEU A 177 0.26 13.54 11.15
CA LEU A 177 0.45 14.56 10.14
C LEU A 177 0.20 13.98 8.75
N ALA A 178 -0.82 14.48 8.07
CA ALA A 178 -1.10 14.13 6.68
C ALA A 178 -0.39 15.05 5.68
N SER A 179 0.13 16.20 6.13
CA SER A 179 0.82 17.18 5.30
C SER A 179 1.83 18.01 6.11
N PRO A 180 3.00 18.32 5.55
CA PRO A 180 3.94 19.26 6.15
C PRO A 180 3.43 20.71 6.17
N SER A 181 2.42 21.02 5.35
CA SER A 181 1.87 22.38 5.19
C SER A 181 0.71 22.68 6.15
N ALA A 182 0.45 21.82 7.13
CA ALA A 182 -0.61 22.06 8.10
C ALA A 182 -0.37 23.38 8.85
N LYS A 183 -1.38 24.25 8.91
CA LYS A 183 -1.29 25.56 9.57
C LYS A 183 -1.14 25.45 11.08
N SER A 184 -1.68 24.40 11.66
CA SER A 184 -1.55 24.08 13.08
C SER A 184 -1.26 22.60 13.24
N THR A 185 -0.40 22.26 14.18
CA THR A 185 -0.11 20.88 14.57
C THR A 185 -0.95 20.55 15.79
N THR A 186 -1.78 19.52 15.68
CA THR A 186 -2.60 19.03 16.80
C THR A 186 -2.13 17.63 17.18
N GLY A 187 -1.91 17.41 18.47
CA GLY A 187 -1.57 16.13 19.04
C GLY A 187 -2.65 15.61 19.97
N LYS A 188 -2.67 14.31 20.18
CA LYS A 188 -3.45 13.64 21.22
C LYS A 188 -2.52 13.28 22.36
N ILE A 189 -2.83 13.76 23.55
CA ILE A 189 -2.13 13.38 24.77
C ILE A 189 -3.01 12.44 25.57
N GLN A 190 -2.42 11.36 26.05
CA GLN A 190 -3.07 10.35 26.86
C GLN A 190 -2.28 10.21 28.15
N TRP A 191 -2.97 10.15 29.30
CA TRP A 191 -2.31 9.94 30.59
C TRP A 191 -3.13 9.01 31.48
N MET A 192 -2.46 8.35 32.40
CA MET A 192 -3.08 7.39 33.31
C MET A 192 -2.28 7.26 34.61
N ARG A 193 -2.96 6.92 35.69
CA ARG A 193 -2.35 6.61 36.99
C ARG A 193 -2.39 5.11 37.22
N GLY A 194 -1.22 4.46 37.22
CA GLY A 194 -1.15 3.02 37.37
C GLY A 194 -2.00 2.25 36.35
N ALA A 195 -2.92 1.41 36.80
CA ALA A 195 -3.85 0.64 35.97
C ALA A 195 -5.24 1.31 35.84
N ALA A 196 -5.38 2.59 36.25
CA ALA A 196 -6.64 3.31 36.14
C ALA A 196 -7.06 3.57 34.68
N ALA A 197 -8.31 3.99 34.51
CA ALA A 197 -8.81 4.40 33.21
C ALA A 197 -7.93 5.49 32.60
N LYS A 198 -7.67 5.38 31.30
CA LYS A 198 -6.85 6.30 30.54
C LYS A 198 -7.66 7.55 30.21
N ASP A 199 -7.15 8.71 30.61
CA ASP A 199 -7.68 9.99 30.17
C ASP A 199 -7.00 10.41 28.85
N GLU A 200 -7.73 11.13 28.00
CA GLU A 200 -7.27 11.55 26.68
C GLU A 200 -7.81 12.95 26.33
N ASP A 201 -6.99 13.77 25.70
CA ASP A 201 -7.40 15.06 25.16
C ASP A 201 -6.53 15.48 23.97
N SER A 202 -6.99 16.50 23.25
CA SER A 202 -6.28 17.07 22.11
C SER A 202 -5.63 18.41 22.48
N LEU A 203 -4.42 18.62 22.01
CA LEU A 203 -3.71 19.87 22.23
C LEU A 203 -3.04 20.37 20.95
N THR A 204 -2.95 21.71 20.84
CA THR A 204 -2.20 22.35 19.76
C THR A 204 -0.74 22.42 20.15
N LEU A 205 0.12 22.00 19.24
CA LEU A 205 1.57 22.01 19.45
C LEU A 205 2.19 23.34 19.03
N LEU A 206 3.28 23.69 19.68
CA LEU A 206 4.16 24.79 19.31
C LEU A 206 5.06 24.39 18.13
N THR A 207 5.44 23.12 18.08
CA THR A 207 6.28 22.57 17.02
C THR A 207 5.52 22.55 15.69
N PRO A 208 6.02 23.22 14.65
CA PRO A 208 5.39 23.21 13.33
C PRO A 208 5.37 21.83 12.68
N ALA A 209 4.33 21.53 11.94
CA ALA A 209 4.20 20.26 11.22
C ALA A 209 5.39 19.97 10.29
N LYS A 210 5.91 20.99 9.61
CA LYS A 210 7.07 20.89 8.71
C LYS A 210 8.34 20.38 9.42
N ASP A 211 8.55 20.76 10.69
CA ASP A 211 9.75 20.41 11.44
C ASP A 211 9.71 18.94 11.88
N LEU A 212 8.57 18.48 12.39
CA LEU A 212 8.32 17.07 12.67
C LEU A 212 8.43 16.20 11.42
N TRP A 213 7.83 16.67 10.32
CA TRP A 213 7.90 16.00 9.03
C TRP A 213 9.34 15.88 8.53
N GLY A 214 10.07 17.00 8.55
CA GLY A 214 11.47 17.05 8.15
C GLY A 214 12.37 16.17 9.03
N ALA A 215 12.13 16.15 10.34
CA ALA A 215 12.83 15.27 11.27
C ALA A 215 12.62 13.80 10.94
N ALA A 216 11.37 13.38 10.74
CA ALA A 216 11.05 12.00 10.38
C ALA A 216 11.74 11.56 9.08
N LEU A 217 11.76 12.41 8.05
CA LEU A 217 12.42 12.10 6.78
C LEU A 217 13.95 11.98 6.91
N ARG A 218 14.59 12.81 7.72
CA ARG A 218 16.04 12.75 7.96
C ARG A 218 16.48 11.48 8.68
N GLN A 219 15.56 10.83 9.40
CA GLN A 219 15.85 9.60 10.13
C GLN A 219 15.72 8.33 9.28
N ILE A 220 15.24 8.42 8.03
CA ILE A 220 15.17 7.25 7.16
C ILE A 220 16.59 6.74 6.88
N PRO A 221 16.93 5.49 7.24
CA PRO A 221 18.23 4.92 6.98
C PRO A 221 18.52 4.83 5.46
N GLU A 222 19.70 5.25 5.02
CA GLU A 222 20.12 5.15 3.61
C GLU A 222 20.03 3.71 3.08
N ALA A 223 20.21 2.72 3.94
CA ALA A 223 20.08 1.31 3.58
C ALA A 223 18.65 0.91 3.15
N ILE A 224 17.64 1.66 3.58
CA ILE A 224 16.23 1.44 3.17
C ILE A 224 15.97 2.15 1.85
N GLY A 225 16.52 3.35 1.67
CA GLY A 225 16.31 4.15 0.48
C GLY A 225 16.62 5.62 0.70
N THR A 226 16.50 6.41 -0.35
CA THR A 226 16.77 7.85 -0.33
C THR A 226 15.49 8.63 -0.61
N TRP A 227 15.19 9.64 0.22
CA TRP A 227 14.05 10.52 -0.03
C TRP A 227 14.29 11.42 -1.23
N LYS A 228 13.39 11.41 -2.20
CA LYS A 228 13.40 12.27 -3.39
C LYS A 228 12.18 13.18 -3.38
N THR A 229 12.36 14.39 -3.87
CA THR A 229 11.28 15.38 -3.98
C THR A 229 10.74 15.53 -5.40
N LYS A 230 11.50 15.07 -6.39
CA LYS A 230 11.14 15.11 -7.82
C LYS A 230 11.11 13.70 -8.41
N PRO A 231 10.20 13.39 -9.35
CA PRO A 231 9.16 14.27 -9.93
C PRO A 231 8.07 14.64 -8.93
N GLN A 232 7.87 13.83 -7.93
CA GLN A 232 7.02 14.06 -6.74
C GLN A 232 7.67 13.40 -5.51
N PRO A 233 7.29 13.79 -4.28
CA PRO A 233 7.88 13.23 -3.07
C PRO A 233 7.69 11.72 -2.98
N HIS A 234 8.80 10.97 -2.86
CA HIS A 234 8.81 9.51 -2.74
C HIS A 234 10.08 9.00 -2.10
N LEU A 235 10.06 7.77 -1.62
CA LEU A 235 11.23 7.03 -1.19
C LEU A 235 11.79 6.25 -2.39
N ALA A 236 12.98 6.61 -2.82
CA ALA A 236 13.69 5.91 -3.88
C ALA A 236 14.34 4.65 -3.31
N ILE A 237 13.89 3.49 -3.79
CA ILE A 237 14.42 2.17 -3.41
C ILE A 237 14.99 1.50 -4.64
N PRO A 238 16.20 0.90 -4.59
CA PRO A 238 16.75 0.15 -5.71
C PRO A 238 15.85 -1.00 -6.14
N TYR A 239 15.81 -1.29 -7.43
CA TYR A 239 14.98 -2.37 -7.99
C TYR A 239 15.15 -3.70 -7.26
N GLN A 240 16.40 -4.10 -6.97
CA GLN A 240 16.72 -5.36 -6.30
C GLN A 240 16.09 -5.50 -4.91
N SER A 241 15.87 -4.38 -4.21
CA SER A 241 15.26 -4.34 -2.88
C SER A 241 13.74 -4.18 -2.95
N ALA A 242 13.25 -3.51 -3.97
CA ALA A 242 11.83 -3.20 -4.12
C ALA A 242 11.02 -4.36 -4.71
N LYS A 243 11.62 -5.08 -5.69
CA LYS A 243 11.00 -6.17 -6.46
C LYS A 243 9.53 -5.86 -6.78
N PRO A 244 9.28 -4.82 -7.56
CA PRO A 244 7.93 -4.31 -7.79
C PRO A 244 6.98 -5.33 -8.40
N GLU A 245 7.51 -6.31 -9.14
CA GLU A 245 6.77 -7.41 -9.75
C GLU A 245 6.21 -8.41 -8.73
N GLU A 246 6.80 -8.50 -7.54
CA GLU A 246 6.34 -9.35 -6.45
C GLU A 246 5.27 -8.66 -5.59
N ALA A 247 5.19 -7.32 -5.65
CA ALA A 247 4.25 -6.56 -4.83
C ALA A 247 2.80 -6.70 -5.33
N THR A 248 1.91 -7.13 -4.44
CA THR A 248 0.48 -7.22 -4.72
C THR A 248 -0.22 -5.86 -4.67
N HIS A 249 0.31 -4.94 -3.85
CA HIS A 249 -0.21 -3.59 -3.70
C HIS A 249 0.92 -2.61 -3.99
N PHE A 250 0.73 -1.83 -5.04
CA PHE A 250 1.76 -0.99 -5.57
C PHE A 250 2.15 0.12 -4.61
N LEU A 251 3.30 -0.06 -3.99
CA LEU A 251 4.31 0.94 -3.77
C LEU A 251 3.99 1.93 -2.66
N ARG A 252 3.53 1.39 -1.54
CA ARG A 252 3.49 2.15 -0.31
C ARG A 252 4.14 1.36 0.81
N ALA A 253 5.07 2.00 1.51
CA ALA A 253 5.77 1.39 2.64
C ALA A 253 5.30 1.97 3.96
N GLU A 254 5.50 1.21 5.02
CA GLU A 254 5.48 1.68 6.39
C GLU A 254 6.88 1.51 6.97
N ILE A 255 7.43 2.58 7.55
CA ILE A 255 8.74 2.57 8.21
C ILE A 255 8.56 3.02 9.64
N ARG A 256 9.06 2.24 10.58
CA ARG A 256 9.12 2.58 12.00
C ARG A 256 10.55 2.92 12.38
N LEU A 257 10.73 4.12 12.89
CA LEU A 257 12.00 4.68 13.29
C LEU A 257 11.97 4.82 14.80
N ALA A 258 12.64 3.90 15.51
CA ALA A 258 12.78 3.95 16.96
C ALA A 258 13.82 5.02 17.34
N GLY A 259 13.49 5.84 18.35
CA GLY A 259 14.31 6.93 18.85
C GLY A 259 15.19 6.56 20.04
N PRO A 260 15.71 7.57 20.74
CA PRO A 260 15.24 8.97 20.74
C PRO A 260 15.70 9.79 19.52
N HIS A 261 14.80 10.63 19.02
CA HIS A 261 15.07 11.56 17.93
C HIS A 261 14.91 13.00 18.46
N HIS A 262 15.99 13.78 18.39
CA HIS A 262 16.00 15.17 18.85
C HIS A 262 15.70 16.12 17.70
N LEU A 263 14.83 17.13 17.94
CA LEU A 263 14.53 18.16 16.95
C LEU A 263 15.50 19.35 17.11
N ASP A 264 15.34 20.13 18.14
CA ASP A 264 16.09 21.36 18.34
C ASP A 264 16.96 21.34 19.62
N SER A 265 16.63 20.50 20.59
CA SER A 265 17.39 20.35 21.85
C SER A 265 17.31 18.92 22.38
N GLU A 266 18.17 18.59 23.35
CA GLU A 266 18.11 17.27 24.02
C GLU A 266 16.78 17.04 24.75
N GLU A 267 16.10 18.10 25.17
CA GLU A 267 14.80 18.02 25.83
C GLU A 267 13.65 17.79 24.84
N ASP A 268 13.83 18.18 23.56
CA ASP A 268 12.83 18.00 22.49
C ASP A 268 13.06 16.66 21.79
N HIS A 269 12.84 15.58 22.52
CA HIS A 269 13.03 14.24 22.01
C HIS A 269 11.71 13.56 21.68
N TRP A 270 11.73 12.81 20.59
CA TRP A 270 10.64 11.96 20.12
C TRP A 270 11.05 10.50 20.19
N ALA A 271 10.22 9.70 20.84
CA ALA A 271 10.54 8.29 21.09
C ALA A 271 10.46 7.45 19.81
N GLN A 272 9.56 7.83 18.90
CA GLN A 272 9.34 7.07 17.68
C GLN A 272 8.72 7.96 16.60
N PHE A 273 9.17 7.74 15.34
CA PHE A 273 8.43 8.14 14.15
C PHE A 273 7.92 6.90 13.41
N THR A 274 6.68 6.94 12.97
CA THR A 274 6.14 5.95 12.04
C THR A 274 5.66 6.66 10.79
N LEU A 275 6.28 6.33 9.67
CA LEU A 275 5.89 6.85 8.36
C LEU A 275 5.03 5.80 7.70
N ARG A 276 3.78 6.17 7.38
CA ARG A 276 2.83 5.30 6.69
C ARG A 276 2.53 5.82 5.31
N ASP A 277 2.12 4.90 4.47
CA ASP A 277 1.63 5.25 3.15
C ASP A 277 2.70 6.02 2.33
N ILE A 278 3.96 5.62 2.49
CA ILE A 278 5.10 6.24 1.83
C ILE A 278 5.07 5.84 0.34
N PRO A 279 4.96 6.79 -0.59
CA PRO A 279 5.14 6.48 -2.00
C PRO A 279 6.56 5.95 -2.24
N ILE A 280 6.67 4.80 -2.89
CA ILE A 280 7.95 4.21 -3.28
C ILE A 280 8.12 4.38 -4.78
N GLY A 281 9.33 4.59 -5.23
CA GLY A 281 9.62 4.71 -6.64
C GLY A 281 11.11 4.52 -6.94
N PRO A 282 11.46 4.52 -8.23
CA PRO A 282 12.85 4.46 -8.67
C PRO A 282 13.59 5.76 -8.39
N ALA A 283 14.92 5.67 -8.24
CA ALA A 283 15.76 6.82 -7.94
C ALA A 283 16.02 7.73 -9.15
N ASN A 284 16.01 7.16 -10.35
CA ASN A 284 16.33 7.82 -11.61
C ASN A 284 15.73 7.05 -12.80
N GLU A 285 15.96 7.53 -14.02
CA GLU A 285 15.43 6.94 -15.25
C GLU A 285 15.93 5.50 -15.49
N ALA A 286 17.18 5.19 -15.17
CA ALA A 286 17.74 3.85 -15.36
C ALA A 286 17.04 2.82 -14.45
N GLU A 287 16.85 3.19 -13.18
CA GLU A 287 16.08 2.38 -12.23
C GLU A 287 14.59 2.29 -12.65
N ALA A 288 14.02 3.39 -13.15
CA ALA A 288 12.64 3.40 -13.63
C ALA A 288 12.44 2.43 -14.79
N ARG A 289 13.41 2.33 -15.69
CA ARG A 289 13.40 1.34 -16.78
C ARG A 289 13.36 -0.08 -16.22
N ALA A 290 14.25 -0.41 -15.29
CA ALA A 290 14.28 -1.74 -14.69
C ALA A 290 12.96 -2.11 -14.00
N TRP A 291 12.37 -1.14 -13.30
CA TRP A 291 11.07 -1.33 -12.65
C TRP A 291 9.93 -1.56 -13.65
N VAL A 292 9.87 -0.75 -14.70
CA VAL A 292 8.82 -0.89 -15.71
C VAL A 292 8.99 -2.18 -16.49
N ASP A 293 10.21 -2.55 -16.87
CA ASP A 293 10.48 -3.79 -17.60
C ASP A 293 10.03 -5.01 -16.78
N ALA A 294 10.35 -5.08 -15.49
CA ALA A 294 9.93 -6.17 -14.63
C ALA A 294 8.39 -6.28 -14.51
N LEU A 295 7.73 -5.15 -14.31
CA LEU A 295 6.27 -5.10 -14.25
C LEU A 295 5.62 -5.43 -15.59
N PHE A 296 6.20 -4.95 -16.67
CA PHE A 296 5.75 -5.21 -18.01
C PHE A 296 5.88 -6.70 -18.36
N PHE A 297 7.02 -7.34 -18.03
CA PHE A 297 7.18 -8.78 -18.25
C PHE A 297 6.18 -9.60 -17.45
N LYS A 298 5.90 -9.20 -16.20
CA LYS A 298 4.84 -9.83 -15.41
C LYS A 298 3.45 -9.66 -16.06
N ALA A 299 3.15 -8.48 -16.60
CA ALA A 299 1.90 -8.23 -17.31
C ALA A 299 1.80 -9.06 -18.59
N VAL A 300 2.89 -9.14 -19.37
CA VAL A 300 2.97 -10.00 -20.56
C VAL A 300 2.72 -11.48 -20.23
N GLN A 301 3.30 -11.96 -19.12
CA GLN A 301 3.06 -13.32 -18.64
C GLN A 301 1.60 -13.57 -18.26
N ALA A 302 0.95 -12.58 -17.64
CA ALA A 302 -0.45 -12.68 -17.22
C ALA A 302 -1.41 -12.73 -18.41
N GLU A 303 -1.15 -11.97 -19.47
CA GLU A 303 -1.96 -11.93 -20.70
C GLU A 303 -1.92 -13.25 -21.47
N ARG A 304 -0.86 -14.06 -21.31
CA ARG A 304 -0.65 -15.33 -22.02
C ARG A 304 -0.84 -15.23 -23.54
N ASN A 305 -0.60 -14.04 -24.09
CA ASN A 305 -0.79 -13.73 -25.50
C ASN A 305 0.49 -13.18 -26.11
N TYR A 306 0.55 -13.24 -27.44
CA TYR A 306 1.60 -12.56 -28.19
C TYR A 306 1.17 -11.13 -28.48
N LEU A 307 2.11 -10.21 -28.35
CA LEU A 307 1.85 -8.79 -28.48
C LEU A 307 2.49 -8.28 -29.78
N ASN A 308 1.73 -7.54 -30.58
CA ASN A 308 2.32 -6.74 -31.65
C ASN A 308 2.91 -5.44 -31.06
N LEU A 309 3.62 -4.64 -31.86
CA LEU A 309 4.28 -3.42 -31.39
C LEU A 309 3.30 -2.45 -30.74
N ALA A 310 2.12 -2.26 -31.31
CA ALA A 310 1.12 -1.34 -30.76
C ALA A 310 0.60 -1.86 -29.40
N GLU A 311 0.24 -3.14 -29.32
CA GLU A 311 -0.20 -3.80 -28.09
C GLU A 311 0.89 -3.76 -26.99
N ALA A 312 2.14 -4.06 -27.36
CA ALA A 312 3.27 -4.00 -26.44
C ALA A 312 3.54 -2.56 -25.95
N THR A 313 3.45 -1.58 -26.84
CA THR A 313 3.62 -0.16 -26.50
C THR A 313 2.52 0.30 -25.56
N GLU A 314 1.27 -0.06 -25.83
CA GLU A 314 0.12 0.27 -25.00
C GLU A 314 0.24 -0.38 -23.61
N LEU A 315 0.56 -1.67 -23.55
CA LEU A 315 0.73 -2.38 -22.27
C LEU A 315 1.88 -1.81 -21.45
N TYR A 316 3.01 -1.46 -22.09
CA TYR A 316 4.13 -0.81 -21.42
C TYR A 316 3.74 0.56 -20.85
N GLN A 317 3.00 1.34 -21.62
CA GLN A 317 2.50 2.64 -21.20
C GLN A 317 1.49 2.49 -20.05
N GLN A 318 0.54 1.58 -20.14
CA GLN A 318 -0.40 1.28 -19.06
C GLN A 318 0.33 0.84 -17.78
N THR A 319 1.37 0.02 -17.92
CA THR A 319 2.19 -0.44 -16.80
C THR A 319 2.93 0.71 -16.14
N SER A 320 3.54 1.61 -16.92
CA SER A 320 4.23 2.79 -16.39
C SER A 320 3.27 3.76 -15.69
N GLN A 321 2.06 3.92 -16.22
CA GLN A 321 1.04 4.83 -15.68
C GLN A 321 0.41 4.35 -14.36
N ARG A 322 0.55 3.09 -14.00
CA ARG A 322 0.07 2.57 -12.71
C ARG A 322 0.70 3.27 -11.51
N ASN A 323 1.89 3.81 -11.69
CA ASN A 323 2.59 4.58 -10.66
C ASN A 323 2.97 5.96 -11.21
N PRO A 324 2.52 7.08 -10.58
CA PRO A 324 2.82 8.43 -11.06
C PRO A 324 4.32 8.75 -11.12
N ILE A 325 5.14 8.10 -10.28
CA ILE A 325 6.61 8.29 -10.28
C ILE A 325 7.21 7.59 -11.49
N LEU A 326 6.77 6.36 -11.78
CA LEU A 326 7.16 5.63 -12.97
C LEU A 326 6.71 6.37 -14.23
N ALA A 327 5.47 6.85 -14.28
CA ALA A 327 4.96 7.62 -15.41
C ALA A 327 5.81 8.86 -15.74
N ALA A 328 6.40 9.47 -14.71
CA ALA A 328 7.24 10.66 -14.87
C ALA A 328 8.72 10.36 -15.17
N LEU A 329 9.22 9.19 -14.81
CA LEU A 329 10.64 8.82 -14.95
C LEU A 329 10.89 7.73 -15.97
N ALA A 330 9.86 6.94 -16.32
CA ALA A 330 10.02 5.85 -17.27
C ALA A 330 10.34 6.36 -18.67
N PRO A 331 11.32 5.80 -19.35
CA PRO A 331 11.57 6.10 -20.74
C PRO A 331 10.41 5.57 -21.61
N SER A 332 10.29 6.10 -22.80
CA SER A 332 9.38 5.56 -23.80
C SER A 332 9.74 4.11 -24.15
N TYR A 333 8.72 3.34 -24.52
CA TYR A 333 8.92 1.96 -24.95
C TYR A 333 9.90 1.85 -26.11
N GLN A 334 10.85 0.93 -25.99
CA GLN A 334 11.83 0.62 -27.03
C GLN A 334 11.86 -0.89 -27.24
N HIS A 335 11.14 -1.38 -28.23
CA HIS A 335 10.94 -2.80 -28.49
C HIS A 335 12.23 -3.62 -28.51
N SER A 336 13.22 -3.23 -29.32
CA SER A 336 14.48 -3.95 -29.45
C SER A 336 15.34 -3.98 -28.17
N ALA A 337 15.22 -2.96 -27.32
CA ALA A 337 15.91 -2.94 -26.03
C ALA A 337 15.20 -3.83 -25.01
N THR A 338 13.88 -3.79 -24.96
CA THR A 338 13.06 -4.63 -24.07
C THR A 338 13.15 -6.10 -24.45
N LEU A 339 13.15 -6.41 -25.74
CA LEU A 339 13.32 -7.79 -26.24
C LEU A 339 14.71 -8.36 -25.86
N ARG A 340 15.78 -7.55 -26.02
CA ARG A 340 17.13 -7.97 -25.57
C ARG A 340 17.18 -8.20 -24.08
N HIS A 341 16.54 -7.34 -23.30
CA HIS A 341 16.47 -7.50 -21.84
C HIS A 341 15.75 -8.79 -21.46
N ALA A 342 14.59 -9.09 -22.05
CA ALA A 342 13.88 -10.36 -21.85
C ALA A 342 14.77 -11.58 -22.16
N GLY A 343 15.57 -11.50 -23.22
CA GLY A 343 16.53 -12.54 -23.56
C GLY A 343 17.67 -12.69 -22.55
N GLN A 344 18.18 -11.57 -22.02
CA GLN A 344 19.27 -11.56 -21.03
C GLN A 344 18.87 -12.13 -19.67
N ILE A 345 17.64 -11.87 -19.22
CA ILE A 345 17.11 -12.42 -17.96
C ILE A 345 16.50 -13.81 -18.10
N GLU A 346 16.64 -14.43 -19.29
CA GLU A 346 16.09 -15.74 -19.62
C GLU A 346 14.56 -15.85 -19.42
N ASP A 347 13.82 -14.74 -19.44
CA ASP A 347 12.36 -14.75 -19.45
C ASP A 347 11.84 -15.15 -20.84
N ARG A 348 11.81 -16.45 -21.07
CA ARG A 348 11.41 -17.02 -22.36
C ARG A 348 9.97 -16.68 -22.74
N GLN A 349 9.08 -16.57 -21.76
CA GLN A 349 7.68 -16.26 -22.05
C GLN A 349 7.53 -14.81 -22.54
N ALA A 350 8.14 -13.85 -21.84
CA ALA A 350 8.16 -12.45 -22.27
C ALA A 350 8.89 -12.30 -23.61
N TYR A 351 10.04 -12.96 -23.76
CA TYR A 351 10.79 -12.95 -25.02
C TYR A 351 9.92 -13.40 -26.22
N TRP A 352 9.25 -14.55 -26.10
CA TRP A 352 8.40 -15.04 -27.18
C TRP A 352 7.16 -14.17 -27.41
N ALA A 353 6.54 -13.68 -26.35
CA ALA A 353 5.38 -12.81 -26.48
C ALA A 353 5.71 -11.51 -27.24
N LEU A 354 6.94 -11.00 -27.06
CA LEU A 354 7.42 -9.78 -27.70
C LEU A 354 8.05 -10.01 -29.08
N GLN A 355 8.39 -11.24 -29.43
CA GLN A 355 8.93 -11.58 -30.75
C GLN A 355 7.85 -11.67 -31.84
N ALA A 356 6.59 -11.44 -31.50
CA ALA A 356 5.54 -11.32 -32.50
C ALA A 356 5.86 -10.16 -33.47
N PRO A 357 5.63 -10.34 -34.76
CA PRO A 357 6.30 -9.70 -35.89
C PRO A 357 5.96 -8.24 -36.11
N ALA A 358 6.15 -7.44 -35.09
CA ALA A 358 5.95 -5.99 -35.20
C ALA A 358 7.09 -5.28 -35.90
N ASP A 359 8.29 -5.86 -35.88
CA ASP A 359 9.46 -5.28 -36.58
C ASP A 359 9.51 -5.65 -38.06
N LEU A 360 8.52 -6.41 -38.54
CA LEU A 360 8.44 -6.83 -39.93
C LEU A 360 7.71 -5.82 -40.85
N GLU A 361 7.18 -4.73 -40.29
CA GLU A 361 6.61 -3.66 -41.12
C GLU A 361 7.67 -2.96 -41.99
N ASP A 362 8.95 -2.96 -41.58
CA ASP A 362 10.06 -2.38 -42.35
C ASP A 362 10.84 -3.39 -43.20
N GLN A 363 10.61 -4.67 -43.02
CA GLN A 363 11.21 -5.71 -43.88
C GLN A 363 10.15 -6.21 -44.82
N GLN A 364 10.41 -6.12 -46.13
CA GLN A 364 9.56 -6.73 -47.15
C GLN A 364 9.20 -8.17 -46.76
N PRO A 365 7.93 -8.57 -46.89
CA PRO A 365 7.44 -9.83 -46.35
C PRO A 365 8.10 -11.03 -47.05
N THR A 366 9.19 -11.51 -46.50
CA THR A 366 9.64 -12.85 -46.72
C THR A 366 8.95 -13.73 -45.69
N GLU A 367 7.84 -14.36 -46.12
CA GLU A 367 7.05 -15.33 -45.35
C GLU A 367 6.69 -14.86 -43.92
N SER A 368 5.51 -14.25 -43.79
CA SER A 368 4.99 -13.79 -42.50
C SER A 368 4.80 -14.93 -41.50
N ALA A 369 5.30 -14.78 -40.28
CA ALA A 369 5.01 -15.71 -39.19
C ALA A 369 3.50 -15.79 -38.95
N LEU A 370 2.98 -17.01 -38.83
CA LEU A 370 1.59 -17.24 -38.47
C LEU A 370 1.42 -17.02 -36.96
N ARG A 371 0.49 -16.14 -36.58
CA ARG A 371 0.08 -15.92 -35.20
C ARG A 371 -1.29 -16.53 -34.96
N VAL A 372 -1.40 -17.45 -34.01
CA VAL A 372 -2.67 -18.01 -33.53
C VAL A 372 -2.96 -17.45 -32.16
N ARG A 373 -4.10 -16.76 -32.00
CA ARG A 373 -4.52 -16.18 -30.70
C ARG A 373 -5.04 -17.28 -29.77
N PRO A 374 -4.97 -17.05 -28.43
CA PRO A 374 -5.61 -17.94 -27.48
C PRO A 374 -7.11 -18.07 -27.79
N ALA A 375 -7.63 -19.27 -27.66
CA ALA A 375 -9.02 -19.61 -27.98
C ALA A 375 -9.45 -19.36 -29.46
N GLU A 376 -8.53 -19.08 -30.36
CA GLU A 376 -8.83 -19.02 -31.78
C GLU A 376 -9.30 -20.40 -32.24
N ARG A 377 -10.37 -20.46 -33.03
CA ARG A 377 -10.92 -21.71 -33.56
C ARG A 377 -10.40 -21.95 -34.95
N MET A 378 -9.61 -23.01 -35.10
CA MET A 378 -9.02 -23.42 -36.38
C MET A 378 -8.81 -24.92 -36.40
N SER A 379 -8.99 -25.54 -37.57
CA SER A 379 -8.68 -26.97 -37.76
C SER A 379 -7.19 -27.19 -38.03
N PHE A 380 -6.69 -28.43 -37.81
CA PHE A 380 -5.32 -28.79 -38.17
C PHE A 380 -5.05 -28.60 -39.66
N GLN A 381 -6.03 -28.89 -40.50
CA GLN A 381 -5.92 -28.68 -41.94
C GLN A 381 -5.71 -27.20 -42.28
N SER A 382 -6.50 -26.30 -41.67
CA SER A 382 -6.34 -24.84 -41.86
C SER A 382 -5.02 -24.33 -41.31
N PHE A 383 -4.60 -24.85 -40.16
CA PHE A 383 -3.30 -24.51 -39.56
C PHE A 383 -2.14 -24.87 -40.48
N LEU A 384 -2.08 -26.12 -40.94
CA LEU A 384 -1.01 -26.60 -41.82
C LEU A 384 -1.04 -25.88 -43.18
N ALA A 385 -2.21 -25.63 -43.76
CA ALA A 385 -2.34 -24.86 -44.99
C ALA A 385 -1.78 -23.43 -44.86
N LYS A 386 -2.05 -22.76 -43.74
CA LYS A 386 -1.51 -21.44 -43.46
C LYS A 386 -0.02 -21.42 -43.14
N THR A 387 0.51 -22.50 -42.53
CA THR A 387 1.91 -22.59 -42.11
C THR A 387 2.81 -23.05 -43.26
N VAL A 388 2.44 -24.13 -43.91
CA VAL A 388 3.31 -24.83 -44.85
C VAL A 388 3.04 -24.41 -46.30
N GLY A 389 1.79 -24.05 -46.60
CA GLY A 389 1.38 -23.70 -47.94
C GLY A 389 1.30 -24.92 -48.88
N GLN A 390 1.71 -24.74 -50.14
CA GLN A 390 1.71 -25.84 -51.13
C GLN A 390 2.87 -26.79 -50.87
N THR A 391 2.60 -28.09 -50.99
CA THR A 391 3.55 -29.17 -50.75
C THR A 391 3.56 -30.16 -51.94
N SER A 392 4.61 -30.91 -52.08
CA SER A 392 4.65 -32.04 -53.02
C SER A 392 3.88 -33.25 -52.47
N VAL A 393 3.47 -34.16 -53.37
CA VAL A 393 2.62 -35.33 -53.07
C VAL A 393 3.21 -36.25 -51.99
N ASP A 394 4.54 -36.32 -51.89
CA ASP A 394 5.30 -37.22 -51.03
C ASP A 394 6.06 -36.51 -49.91
N THR A 395 5.58 -35.33 -49.49
CA THR A 395 6.20 -34.55 -48.43
C THR A 395 6.23 -35.32 -47.12
N HIS A 396 7.39 -35.34 -46.46
CA HIS A 396 7.57 -35.87 -45.13
C HIS A 396 7.49 -34.72 -44.12
N PHE A 397 6.52 -34.78 -43.22
CA PHE A 397 6.35 -33.85 -42.11
C PHE A 397 7.07 -34.38 -40.86
N LEU A 398 7.88 -33.55 -40.22
CA LEU A 398 8.54 -33.89 -38.95
C LEU A 398 8.17 -32.84 -37.91
N LEU A 399 7.59 -33.29 -36.82
CA LEU A 399 7.24 -32.40 -35.69
C LEU A 399 8.14 -32.74 -34.51
N TYR A 400 9.07 -31.82 -34.18
CA TYR A 400 9.81 -31.93 -32.95
C TYR A 400 9.01 -31.27 -31.81
N ASP A 401 8.50 -32.13 -30.92
CA ASP A 401 7.74 -31.69 -29.73
C ASP A 401 7.97 -32.65 -28.56
N LYS A 402 8.75 -32.20 -27.58
CA LYS A 402 9.06 -32.99 -26.39
C LYS A 402 7.84 -33.31 -25.52
N PHE A 403 6.73 -32.63 -25.73
CA PHE A 403 5.47 -32.85 -25.02
C PHE A 403 4.41 -33.60 -25.84
N ALA A 404 4.72 -33.98 -27.04
CA ALA A 404 3.77 -34.70 -27.92
C ALA A 404 3.18 -35.96 -27.29
N LEU A 405 3.95 -36.65 -26.43
CA LEU A 405 3.54 -37.86 -25.74
C LEU A 405 2.81 -37.63 -24.41
N ARG A 406 2.56 -36.38 -24.00
CA ARG A 406 1.77 -36.08 -22.80
C ARG A 406 0.28 -36.00 -23.12
N GLU A 407 -0.56 -36.45 -22.20
CA GLU A 407 -1.99 -36.18 -22.32
C GLU A 407 -2.26 -34.66 -22.18
N PRO A 408 -3.19 -34.09 -22.97
CA PRO A 408 -3.99 -34.73 -24.01
C PRO A 408 -3.34 -34.70 -25.42
N ASN A 409 -2.11 -34.21 -25.59
CA ASN A 409 -1.48 -33.90 -26.89
C ASN A 409 -1.47 -35.09 -27.86
N TRP A 410 -1.14 -36.27 -27.37
CA TRP A 410 -1.04 -37.47 -28.23
C TRP A 410 -2.38 -37.91 -28.85
N LEU A 411 -3.52 -37.53 -28.24
CA LEU A 411 -4.86 -37.80 -28.78
C LEU A 411 -5.10 -37.10 -30.12
N ASN A 412 -4.39 -36.01 -30.37
CA ASN A 412 -4.51 -35.18 -31.56
C ASN A 412 -3.61 -35.67 -32.73
N VAL A 413 -2.71 -36.60 -32.48
CA VAL A 413 -1.77 -37.08 -33.52
C VAL A 413 -2.48 -37.68 -34.76
N PRO A 414 -3.53 -38.50 -34.61
CA PRO A 414 -4.24 -39.03 -35.79
C PRO A 414 -4.82 -37.93 -36.68
N ALA A 415 -5.49 -36.94 -36.06
CA ALA A 415 -6.07 -35.82 -36.80
C ALA A 415 -5.01 -34.92 -37.45
N PHE A 416 -3.86 -34.75 -36.77
CA PHE A 416 -2.74 -34.00 -37.34
C PHE A 416 -2.11 -34.74 -38.53
N LEU A 417 -1.97 -36.07 -38.46
CA LEU A 417 -1.52 -36.89 -39.58
C LEU A 417 -2.50 -36.81 -40.76
N GLU A 418 -3.80 -36.93 -40.50
CA GLU A 418 -4.83 -36.76 -41.51
C GLU A 418 -4.76 -35.40 -42.21
N ALA A 419 -4.48 -34.33 -41.42
CA ALA A 419 -4.29 -32.99 -41.97
C ALA A 419 -3.04 -32.90 -42.87
N CYS A 420 -1.92 -33.56 -42.50
CA CYS A 420 -0.75 -33.67 -43.36
C CYS A 420 -1.08 -34.38 -44.67
N GLN A 421 -1.85 -35.49 -44.61
CA GLN A 421 -2.30 -36.24 -45.78
C GLN A 421 -3.28 -35.47 -46.67
N GLY A 422 -4.04 -34.53 -46.05
CA GLY A 422 -4.89 -33.59 -46.78
C GLY A 422 -4.09 -32.59 -47.63
N LEU A 423 -2.87 -32.23 -47.20
CA LEU A 423 -1.96 -31.37 -47.96
C LEU A 423 -1.13 -32.15 -49.00
N ALA A 424 -0.70 -33.35 -48.67
CA ALA A 424 0.12 -34.21 -49.52
C ALA A 424 -0.39 -35.66 -49.44
N SER A 425 -0.96 -36.17 -50.52
CA SER A 425 -1.71 -37.45 -50.49
C SER A 425 -0.89 -38.67 -50.07
N LYS A 426 0.44 -38.59 -50.13
CA LYS A 426 1.37 -39.61 -49.63
C LYS A 426 2.19 -39.13 -48.45
N ALA A 427 1.70 -38.10 -47.72
CA ALA A 427 2.41 -37.57 -46.59
C ALA A 427 2.70 -38.61 -45.51
N ARG A 428 3.88 -38.51 -44.94
CA ARG A 428 4.28 -39.21 -43.72
C ARG A 428 4.45 -38.17 -42.61
N LEU A 429 4.12 -38.55 -41.39
CA LEU A 429 4.37 -37.74 -40.21
C LEU A 429 5.33 -38.50 -39.29
N THR A 430 6.39 -37.86 -38.88
CA THR A 430 7.26 -38.35 -37.81
C THR A 430 7.28 -37.34 -36.68
N ILE A 431 6.95 -37.76 -35.47
CA ILE A 431 7.05 -36.96 -34.28
C ILE A 431 8.36 -37.26 -33.58
N LEU A 432 9.22 -36.27 -33.53
CA LEU A 432 10.51 -36.37 -32.87
C LEU A 432 10.35 -36.00 -31.41
N HIS A 433 10.69 -36.89 -30.50
CA HIS A 433 10.66 -36.64 -29.07
C HIS A 433 12.00 -36.94 -28.40
N LEU A 434 12.28 -36.36 -27.23
CA LEU A 434 13.51 -36.63 -26.49
C LEU A 434 13.44 -38.00 -25.82
N PRO A 435 14.59 -38.70 -25.68
CA PRO A 435 14.68 -39.87 -24.84
C PRO A 435 14.35 -39.49 -23.39
N ARG A 436 13.53 -40.28 -22.72
CA ARG A 436 13.18 -40.04 -21.31
C ARG A 436 14.42 -40.17 -20.43
N ARG A 437 14.62 -39.20 -19.57
CA ARG A 437 15.56 -39.35 -18.44
C ARG A 437 14.96 -40.32 -17.42
N ARG A 438 15.76 -41.27 -16.94
CA ARG A 438 15.37 -42.27 -15.91
C ARG A 438 14.97 -41.70 -14.56
N GLU A 439 15.07 -40.41 -14.37
CA GLU A 439 14.83 -39.73 -13.07
C GLU A 439 13.34 -39.61 -12.67
N ASP A 440 12.40 -39.82 -13.57
CA ASP A 440 10.95 -39.72 -13.29
C ASP A 440 10.29 -41.08 -12.94
N GLY A 441 11.05 -42.11 -12.63
CA GLY A 441 10.68 -43.32 -11.89
C GLY A 441 9.55 -44.22 -12.40
N ALA A 442 8.85 -43.88 -13.47
CA ALA A 442 7.82 -44.74 -14.06
C ALA A 442 7.98 -44.81 -15.57
N ASP A 443 8.29 -45.98 -16.11
CA ASP A 443 8.06 -46.27 -17.53
C ASP A 443 6.57 -46.06 -17.81
N PRO A 444 6.17 -45.07 -18.60
CA PRO A 444 4.78 -44.94 -18.97
C PRO A 444 4.45 -46.13 -19.88
N LYS A 445 3.47 -46.87 -19.50
CA LYS A 445 2.84 -47.81 -20.42
C LYS A 445 2.49 -47.06 -21.70
N PRO A 446 2.91 -47.52 -22.89
CA PRO A 446 2.45 -46.93 -24.15
C PRO A 446 0.93 -46.86 -24.08
N CYS A 447 0.35 -45.67 -24.26
CA CYS A 447 -1.10 -45.58 -24.35
C CYS A 447 -1.57 -46.33 -25.63
N ALA A 448 -2.82 -46.74 -25.66
CA ALA A 448 -3.38 -47.50 -26.79
C ALA A 448 -3.15 -46.80 -28.15
N ALA A 449 -3.20 -45.45 -28.18
CA ALA A 449 -2.94 -44.68 -29.38
C ALA A 449 -1.45 -44.63 -29.77
N GLN A 450 -0.51 -44.61 -28.83
CA GLN A 450 0.92 -44.80 -29.16
C GLN A 450 1.18 -46.18 -29.80
N ALA A 451 0.50 -47.20 -29.31
CA ALA A 451 0.61 -48.54 -29.89
C ALA A 451 0.03 -48.60 -31.32
N ALA A 452 -1.07 -47.89 -31.57
CA ALA A 452 -1.72 -47.82 -32.89
C ALA A 452 -0.92 -46.99 -33.92
N HIS A 453 -0.14 -46.00 -33.47
CA HIS A 453 0.60 -45.09 -34.36
C HIS A 453 2.12 -45.11 -34.13
N LYS A 454 2.68 -46.28 -33.79
CA LYS A 454 4.13 -46.47 -33.55
C LYS A 454 5.02 -45.94 -34.68
N SER A 455 4.57 -46.00 -35.93
CA SER A 455 5.29 -45.51 -37.11
C SER A 455 5.42 -43.97 -37.16
N CYS A 456 4.65 -43.24 -36.34
CA CYS A 456 4.69 -41.78 -36.30
C CYS A 456 5.64 -41.22 -35.22
N TYR A 457 6.26 -42.06 -34.40
CA TYR A 457 7.12 -41.59 -33.30
C TYR A 457 8.55 -42.06 -33.47
N GLU A 458 9.48 -41.13 -33.36
CA GLU A 458 10.90 -41.42 -33.39
C GLU A 458 11.61 -40.67 -32.26
N VAL A 459 12.54 -41.36 -31.58
CA VAL A 459 13.36 -40.77 -30.52
C VAL A 459 14.47 -39.94 -31.17
N PHE A 460 14.53 -38.68 -30.86
CA PHE A 460 15.60 -37.79 -31.29
C PHE A 460 16.84 -38.01 -30.41
N GLY A 461 17.94 -38.41 -31.04
CA GLY A 461 19.13 -38.92 -30.34
C GLY A 461 19.98 -37.92 -29.56
N GLN A 462 19.56 -36.69 -29.39
CA GLN A 462 20.30 -35.67 -28.63
C GLN A 462 19.59 -35.34 -27.31
N THR A 463 20.38 -35.24 -26.21
CA THR A 463 19.88 -35.01 -24.86
C THR A 463 19.84 -33.53 -24.45
N SER A 464 20.46 -32.62 -25.22
CA SER A 464 20.57 -31.20 -24.93
C SER A 464 20.01 -30.35 -26.05
N LEU A 465 18.69 -30.35 -26.21
CA LEU A 465 18.03 -29.51 -27.20
C LEU A 465 17.24 -28.38 -26.56
N PRO A 466 17.06 -27.26 -27.28
CA PRO A 466 16.31 -26.14 -26.80
C PRO A 466 14.88 -26.51 -26.40
N HIS A 467 14.30 -25.69 -25.63
CA HIS A 467 12.92 -25.83 -25.17
C HIS A 467 11.91 -25.71 -26.31
N ASP A 468 12.34 -25.16 -27.42
CA ASP A 468 11.50 -24.79 -28.55
C ASP A 468 11.08 -26.01 -29.37
N ARG A 469 9.98 -25.90 -30.08
CA ARG A 469 9.41 -26.91 -30.92
C ARG A 469 9.63 -26.55 -32.37
N TYR A 470 9.69 -27.52 -33.25
CA TYR A 470 9.90 -27.27 -34.67
C TYR A 470 8.97 -28.14 -35.51
N LEU A 471 8.45 -27.55 -36.58
CA LEU A 471 7.82 -28.26 -37.66
C LEU A 471 8.76 -28.21 -38.89
N PHE A 472 9.00 -29.35 -39.51
CA PHE A 472 9.79 -29.42 -40.73
C PHE A 472 8.97 -30.09 -41.81
N THR A 473 9.24 -29.72 -43.07
CA THR A 473 8.81 -30.47 -44.24
C THR A 473 10.03 -30.81 -45.08
N VAL A 474 10.11 -32.07 -45.49
CA VAL A 474 11.17 -32.56 -46.35
C VAL A 474 10.52 -33.09 -47.62
N SER A 475 10.91 -32.52 -48.76
CA SER A 475 10.39 -32.86 -50.08
C SER A 475 11.56 -32.96 -51.05
N GLY A 476 12.06 -34.20 -51.26
CA GLY A 476 13.29 -34.41 -52.00
C GLY A 476 14.49 -33.73 -51.33
N LYS A 477 15.05 -32.69 -51.95
CA LYS A 477 16.17 -31.90 -51.38
C LYS A 477 15.71 -30.63 -50.69
N GLU A 478 14.44 -30.27 -50.77
CA GLU A 478 13.91 -29.07 -50.16
C GLU A 478 13.51 -29.35 -48.73
N ILE A 479 14.10 -28.58 -47.79
CA ILE A 479 13.77 -28.64 -46.38
C ILE A 479 13.27 -27.24 -45.98
N LYS A 480 12.04 -27.18 -45.43
CA LYS A 480 11.51 -25.99 -44.81
C LYS A 480 11.36 -26.23 -43.31
N ALA A 481 11.61 -25.23 -42.53
CA ALA A 481 11.58 -25.28 -41.08
C ALA A 481 10.77 -24.13 -40.48
N TRP A 482 10.02 -24.42 -39.45
CA TRP A 482 9.29 -23.43 -38.65
C TRP A 482 9.53 -23.70 -37.18
N GLN A 483 9.86 -22.68 -36.46
CA GLN A 483 9.94 -22.69 -35.00
C GLN A 483 8.55 -22.44 -34.41
N LEU A 484 8.18 -23.17 -33.38
CA LEU A 484 6.87 -23.12 -32.75
C LEU A 484 7.04 -22.73 -31.28
N SER A 485 6.33 -21.67 -30.83
CA SER A 485 6.35 -21.27 -29.43
C SER A 485 5.55 -22.19 -28.51
N ASN A 486 4.61 -22.95 -29.04
CA ASN A 486 3.81 -23.94 -28.31
C ASN A 486 3.57 -25.20 -29.14
N SER A 487 3.02 -26.24 -28.51
CA SER A 487 2.65 -27.49 -29.21
C SER A 487 1.40 -27.26 -30.06
N PRO A 488 1.43 -27.57 -31.37
CA PRO A 488 0.22 -27.59 -32.18
C PRO A 488 -0.74 -28.68 -31.72
N LEU A 489 -0.22 -29.78 -31.13
CA LEU A 489 -1.02 -30.86 -30.58
C LEU A 489 -1.75 -30.51 -29.28
N ALA A 490 -1.47 -29.35 -28.68
CA ALA A 490 -2.16 -28.89 -27.47
C ALA A 490 -3.52 -28.22 -27.75
N ALA A 491 -3.96 -28.14 -29.01
CA ALA A 491 -5.28 -27.64 -29.38
C ALA A 491 -6.38 -28.55 -28.82
N LYS A 492 -7.48 -27.97 -28.33
CA LYS A 492 -8.56 -28.68 -27.61
C LYS A 492 -9.83 -28.73 -28.43
N ALA A 493 -10.44 -29.94 -28.49
CA ALA A 493 -11.79 -30.09 -29.01
C ALA A 493 -12.85 -29.62 -27.98
N GLU A 494 -13.99 -29.15 -28.45
CA GLU A 494 -15.19 -29.07 -27.59
C GLU A 494 -15.60 -30.48 -27.15
N ILE A 495 -16.09 -30.62 -25.94
CA ILE A 495 -16.40 -31.86 -25.26
C ILE A 495 -17.15 -32.84 -26.19
N SER A 496 -16.64 -34.07 -26.31
CA SER A 496 -17.25 -35.27 -26.94
C SER A 496 -17.23 -35.44 -28.47
N THR A 497 -16.46 -34.69 -29.22
CA THR A 497 -16.31 -34.94 -30.67
C THR A 497 -15.03 -35.73 -30.99
N GLU A 498 -15.13 -36.76 -31.82
CA GLU A 498 -13.95 -37.35 -32.46
C GLU A 498 -13.23 -36.26 -33.27
N VAL A 499 -11.95 -36.06 -32.96
CA VAL A 499 -11.12 -35.04 -33.62
C VAL A 499 -10.62 -35.61 -34.92
N ASN A 500 -10.95 -34.95 -36.04
CA ASN A 500 -10.40 -35.20 -37.37
C ASN A 500 -9.69 -33.95 -37.93
N ALA A 501 -9.07 -34.06 -39.10
CA ALA A 501 -8.31 -32.96 -39.71
C ALA A 501 -9.09 -31.66 -39.89
N GLY A 502 -10.39 -31.73 -40.12
CA GLY A 502 -11.28 -30.60 -40.35
C GLY A 502 -11.98 -30.08 -39.11
N THR A 503 -11.87 -30.77 -37.98
CA THR A 503 -12.53 -30.34 -36.71
C THR A 503 -11.99 -29.02 -36.23
N PRO A 504 -12.84 -27.97 -35.98
CA PRO A 504 -12.41 -26.73 -35.36
C PRO A 504 -11.98 -26.97 -33.91
N LEU A 505 -10.74 -26.66 -33.62
CA LEU A 505 -10.13 -26.81 -32.31
C LEU A 505 -9.89 -25.44 -31.71
N GLU A 506 -9.98 -25.34 -30.39
CA GLU A 506 -9.55 -24.16 -29.62
C GLU A 506 -8.04 -24.24 -29.40
N TRP A 507 -7.31 -23.26 -29.91
CA TRP A 507 -5.87 -23.26 -29.90
C TRP A 507 -5.31 -22.54 -28.66
N PRO A 508 -4.18 -23.05 -28.12
CA PRO A 508 -3.36 -22.22 -27.23
C PRO A 508 -2.73 -21.08 -28.05
N ALA A 509 -2.26 -20.06 -27.37
CA ALA A 509 -1.43 -19.05 -28.02
C ALA A 509 -0.22 -19.72 -28.71
N LEU A 510 -0.04 -19.47 -30.00
CA LEU A 510 1.02 -20.09 -30.80
C LEU A 510 1.57 -19.11 -31.83
N ILE A 511 2.88 -18.96 -31.88
CA ILE A 511 3.60 -18.35 -32.99
C ILE A 511 4.31 -19.44 -33.78
N VAL A 512 4.25 -19.34 -35.10
CA VAL A 512 4.94 -20.16 -36.04
C VAL A 512 5.83 -19.26 -36.90
N ALA A 513 7.13 -19.26 -36.67
CA ALA A 513 8.09 -18.44 -37.39
C ALA A 513 8.93 -19.31 -38.37
N PRO A 514 9.05 -18.94 -39.64
CA PRO A 514 9.96 -19.61 -40.55
C PRO A 514 11.41 -19.45 -40.08
N VAL A 515 12.19 -20.50 -40.24
CA VAL A 515 13.61 -20.52 -39.83
C VAL A 515 14.44 -21.02 -41.00
N ASN A 516 15.56 -20.36 -41.28
CA ASN A 516 16.49 -20.86 -42.29
C ASN A 516 17.15 -22.15 -41.79
N PHE A 517 17.32 -23.10 -42.69
CA PHE A 517 17.99 -24.36 -42.37
C PHE A 517 19.40 -24.16 -41.80
N ALA A 518 20.12 -23.17 -42.30
CA ALA A 518 21.46 -22.82 -41.82
C ALA A 518 21.52 -22.33 -40.38
N ASP A 519 20.41 -21.76 -39.90
CA ASP A 519 20.30 -21.20 -38.54
C ASP A 519 19.82 -22.26 -37.52
N LEU A 520 19.48 -23.46 -37.98
CA LEU A 520 19.10 -24.57 -37.10
C LEU A 520 20.31 -25.10 -36.34
N GLU A 521 20.06 -25.62 -35.16
CA GLU A 521 21.10 -26.32 -34.39
C GLU A 521 21.68 -27.52 -35.20
N ALA A 522 23.00 -27.73 -35.05
CA ALA A 522 23.74 -28.76 -35.78
C ALA A 522 23.11 -30.15 -35.67
N GLY A 523 22.45 -30.46 -34.56
CA GLY A 523 21.74 -31.74 -34.37
C GLY A 523 20.56 -31.92 -35.31
N PHE A 524 19.76 -30.86 -35.50
CA PHE A 524 18.66 -30.90 -36.46
C PHE A 524 19.17 -30.98 -37.89
N GLN A 525 20.18 -30.19 -38.24
CA GLN A 525 20.79 -30.22 -39.57
C GLN A 525 21.30 -31.63 -39.92
N THR A 526 21.98 -32.28 -38.96
CA THR A 526 22.49 -33.63 -39.12
C THR A 526 21.37 -34.66 -39.29
N PHE A 527 20.30 -34.53 -38.52
CA PHE A 527 19.15 -35.44 -38.59
C PHE A 527 18.39 -35.24 -39.90
N LEU A 528 18.06 -34.03 -40.27
CA LEU A 528 17.26 -33.69 -41.45
C LEU A 528 17.97 -34.06 -42.77
N ASN A 529 19.31 -33.97 -42.79
CA ASN A 529 20.09 -34.43 -43.95
C ASN A 529 20.11 -35.97 -44.15
N ARG A 530 19.65 -36.72 -43.13
CA ARG A 530 19.52 -38.20 -43.21
C ARG A 530 18.09 -38.65 -43.44
N ALA A 531 17.09 -37.79 -43.14
CA ALA A 531 15.67 -38.07 -43.27
C ALA A 531 15.19 -37.93 -44.73
#